data_1aed96e73825a404087b3e124b7b70af
#
_entry.id   1aed96e73825a404087b3e124b7b70af
#
_cell.length_a   1.000
_cell.length_b   1.000
_cell.length_c   1.000
_cell.angle_alpha   90.00
_cell.angle_beta   90.00
_cell.angle_gamma   90.00
#
_symmetry.space_group_name_H-M   'P 1'
#
loop_
_entity.id
_entity.type
_entity.pdbx_description
1 polymer ?
#
loop_
_entity_poly.entity_id
_entity_poly.type
_entity_poly.pdbx_seq_one_letter_code
_entity_poly.pdbx_strand_id
1 'polypeptide(L)'
;MRFGVAIKGEPEPSGGLPGTPGGTPVAPLDEARLLAGLAAGDAQAFRRVVALHLPLLLSSARRILRDDAEAEDIAQEALVRLWRNARSLELGPGGLKPWLRRVVSNLCIDRIRASRRLTVTDEVPEQIEPARQQRALDERDLTRRVDAAVQALPERQRLALTLFHYEGLSQIEVGSMLGISDEAVESLLARARRALKATLKNDWQGLLPDNGSTT
;
A
#
# COMPACT_ATOMS: atom_id res chain seq x y z
N MET A 1 -0.18 -8.22 -25.71
CA MET A 1 0.91 -8.89 -24.97
C MET A 1 0.31 -9.64 -23.82
N ARG A 2 0.45 -10.96 -23.80
CA ARG A 2 -0.12 -11.84 -22.78
C ARG A 2 0.82 -11.83 -21.56
N PHE A 3 0.37 -11.35 -20.41
CA PHE A 3 1.06 -11.53 -19.15
C PHE A 3 0.48 -12.76 -18.44
N GLY A 4 1.03 -13.93 -18.77
CA GLY A 4 0.89 -15.12 -17.98
C GLY A 4 2.04 -15.16 -16.97
N VAL A 5 1.76 -14.99 -15.68
CA VAL A 5 2.72 -15.25 -14.62
C VAL A 5 2.19 -16.39 -13.78
N ALA A 6 2.66 -17.60 -14.08
CA ALA A 6 2.55 -18.74 -13.18
C ALA A 6 3.59 -18.55 -12.08
N ILE A 7 3.17 -18.39 -10.83
CA ILE A 7 4.06 -18.37 -9.67
C ILE A 7 3.89 -19.67 -8.90
N LYS A 8 4.94 -20.49 -8.96
CA LYS A 8 5.15 -21.67 -8.12
C LYS A 8 6.13 -21.27 -7.02
N GLY A 9 5.73 -21.35 -5.77
CA GLY A 9 6.59 -21.10 -4.61
C GLY A 9 5.79 -20.65 -3.41
N GLU A 10 5.56 -21.53 -2.45
CA GLU A 10 4.98 -21.22 -1.14
C GLU A 10 6.02 -20.47 -0.31
N PRO A 11 5.73 -19.32 0.31
CA PRO A 11 6.55 -18.78 1.37
C PRO A 11 5.97 -19.17 2.74
N GLU A 12 6.86 -19.66 3.60
CA GLU A 12 6.65 -19.84 5.03
C GLU A 12 6.17 -18.54 5.72
N PRO A 13 5.33 -18.62 6.76
CA PRO A 13 4.78 -17.46 7.43
C PRO A 13 5.79 -16.85 8.38
N SER A 14 6.45 -15.78 7.98
CA SER A 14 7.26 -14.97 8.88
C SER A 14 6.41 -13.91 9.57
N GLY A 15 6.55 -13.84 10.90
CA GLY A 15 5.79 -13.11 11.89
C GLY A 15 5.32 -11.71 11.51
N GLY A 16 4.01 -11.54 11.46
CA GLY A 16 3.34 -10.28 11.28
C GLY A 16 3.31 -9.46 12.56
N LEU A 17 3.62 -8.18 12.44
CA LEU A 17 3.33 -7.18 13.46
C LEU A 17 1.80 -6.93 13.53
N PRO A 18 1.24 -6.67 14.71
CA PRO A 18 -0.20 -6.46 14.88
C PRO A 18 -0.66 -5.10 14.35
N GLY A 19 -1.74 -5.09 13.62
CA GLY A 19 -2.70 -4.03 13.62
C GLY A 19 -2.70 -3.01 12.51
N THR A 20 -3.19 -3.41 11.33
CA THR A 20 -3.95 -2.48 10.49
C THR A 20 -5.43 -2.62 10.86
N PRO A 21 -6.23 -1.55 11.01
CA PRO A 21 -7.68 -1.68 11.22
C PRO A 21 -8.27 -2.34 9.98
N GLY A 22 -8.46 -3.64 10.08
CA GLY A 22 -8.96 -4.49 9.01
C GLY A 22 -10.44 -4.22 8.79
N GLY A 23 -10.79 -3.85 7.58
CA GLY A 23 -12.13 -4.12 7.10
C GLY A 23 -12.42 -5.61 7.32
N THR A 24 -13.59 -5.94 7.84
CA THR A 24 -14.05 -7.30 8.08
C THR A 24 -13.76 -8.16 6.85
N PRO A 25 -13.06 -9.31 6.99
CA PRO A 25 -12.84 -10.18 5.84
C PRO A 25 -14.19 -10.62 5.31
N VAL A 26 -14.46 -10.33 4.04
CA VAL A 26 -15.64 -10.83 3.34
C VAL A 26 -15.52 -12.35 3.32
N ALA A 27 -16.56 -13.05 3.76
CA ALA A 27 -16.55 -14.50 3.75
C ALA A 27 -16.32 -15.01 2.30
N PRO A 28 -15.56 -16.08 2.08
CA PRO A 28 -15.22 -16.57 0.73
C PRO A 28 -16.44 -16.80 -0.17
N LEU A 29 -17.56 -17.20 0.40
CA LEU A 29 -18.83 -17.38 -0.33
C LEU A 29 -19.43 -16.06 -0.83
N ASP A 30 -19.23 -14.97 -0.10
CA ASP A 30 -19.72 -13.65 -0.49
C ASP A 30 -18.86 -13.05 -1.60
N GLU A 31 -17.54 -13.28 -1.56
CA GLU A 31 -16.63 -12.83 -2.61
C GLU A 31 -16.91 -13.52 -3.94
N ALA A 32 -17.10 -14.85 -3.94
CA ALA A 32 -17.45 -15.59 -5.15
C ALA A 32 -18.76 -15.09 -5.77
N ARG A 33 -19.77 -14.77 -4.96
CA ARG A 33 -21.04 -14.18 -5.42
C ARG A 33 -20.84 -12.79 -6.03
N LEU A 34 -20.03 -11.96 -5.39
CA LEU A 34 -19.70 -10.62 -5.91
C LEU A 34 -18.99 -10.71 -7.26
N LEU A 35 -18.03 -11.62 -7.40
CA LEU A 35 -17.31 -11.85 -8.64
C LEU A 35 -18.23 -12.37 -9.76
N ALA A 36 -19.10 -13.32 -9.45
CA ALA A 36 -20.11 -13.80 -10.42
C ALA A 36 -21.04 -12.66 -10.86
N GLY A 37 -21.50 -11.81 -9.94
CA GLY A 37 -22.29 -10.63 -10.25
C GLY A 37 -21.55 -9.63 -11.13
N LEU A 38 -20.27 -9.35 -10.83
CA LEU A 38 -19.41 -8.50 -11.66
C LEU A 38 -19.28 -9.06 -13.08
N ALA A 39 -19.03 -10.36 -13.22
CA ALA A 39 -18.90 -11.02 -14.51
C ALA A 39 -20.22 -10.99 -15.32
N ALA A 40 -21.37 -11.01 -14.64
CA ALA A 40 -22.69 -10.84 -15.23
C ALA A 40 -23.04 -9.38 -15.58
N GLY A 41 -22.21 -8.41 -15.17
CA GLY A 41 -22.49 -6.98 -15.38
C GLY A 41 -23.48 -6.40 -14.37
N ASP A 42 -23.62 -7.01 -13.18
CA ASP A 42 -24.52 -6.53 -12.13
C ASP A 42 -23.96 -5.28 -11.44
N ALA A 43 -24.63 -4.14 -11.67
CA ALA A 43 -24.28 -2.87 -11.07
C ALA A 43 -24.40 -2.87 -9.54
N GLN A 44 -25.23 -3.74 -8.95
CA GLN A 44 -25.35 -3.83 -7.49
C GLN A 44 -24.15 -4.57 -6.89
N ALA A 45 -23.67 -5.64 -7.53
CA ALA A 45 -22.42 -6.30 -7.16
C ALA A 45 -21.24 -5.32 -7.25
N PHE A 46 -21.17 -4.52 -8.31
CA PHE A 46 -20.14 -3.49 -8.47
C PHE A 46 -20.18 -2.44 -7.34
N ARG A 47 -21.36 -1.88 -7.03
CA ARG A 47 -21.49 -0.93 -5.92
C ARG A 47 -21.01 -1.51 -4.58
N ARG A 48 -21.29 -2.78 -4.32
CA ARG A 48 -20.81 -3.47 -3.11
C ARG A 48 -19.30 -3.60 -3.09
N VAL A 49 -18.70 -3.96 -4.22
CA VAL A 49 -17.22 -4.04 -4.34
C VAL A 49 -16.58 -2.68 -4.13
N VAL A 50 -17.15 -1.62 -4.72
CA VAL A 50 -16.70 -0.24 -4.49
C VAL A 50 -16.75 0.11 -3.01
N ALA A 51 -17.89 -0.09 -2.35
CA ALA A 51 -18.06 0.22 -0.93
C ALA A 51 -17.05 -0.52 -0.03
N LEU A 52 -16.73 -1.77 -0.36
CA LEU A 52 -15.81 -2.61 0.42
C LEU A 52 -14.34 -2.24 0.20
N HIS A 53 -13.96 -1.90 -1.03
CA HIS A 53 -12.54 -1.79 -1.39
C HIS A 53 -12.06 -0.36 -1.62
N LEU A 54 -12.93 0.60 -1.96
CA LEU A 54 -12.53 1.99 -2.23
C LEU A 54 -11.70 2.62 -1.10
N PRO A 55 -12.05 2.49 0.20
CA PRO A 55 -11.23 3.06 1.27
C PRO A 55 -9.80 2.51 1.30
N LEU A 56 -9.64 1.21 1.01
CA LEU A 56 -8.34 0.57 0.92
C LEU A 56 -7.54 1.10 -0.27
N LEU A 57 -8.16 1.19 -1.45
CA LEU A 57 -7.50 1.66 -2.68
C LEU A 57 -7.02 3.10 -2.54
N LEU A 58 -7.87 3.98 -1.99
CA LEU A 58 -7.50 5.36 -1.69
C LEU A 58 -6.34 5.45 -0.70
N SER A 59 -6.40 4.68 0.39
CA SER A 59 -5.31 4.64 1.38
C SER A 59 -3.98 4.19 0.77
N SER A 60 -3.99 3.14 -0.07
CA SER A 60 -2.81 2.65 -0.78
C SER A 60 -2.25 3.70 -1.73
N ALA A 61 -3.11 4.28 -2.58
CA ALA A 61 -2.71 5.28 -3.57
C ALA A 61 -2.13 6.55 -2.91
N ARG A 62 -2.78 7.06 -1.84
CA ARG A 62 -2.30 8.22 -1.06
C ARG A 62 -0.93 8.00 -0.44
N ARG A 63 -0.67 6.81 0.09
CA ARG A 63 0.66 6.48 0.66
C ARG A 63 1.75 6.49 -0.40
N ILE A 64 1.43 6.07 -1.62
CA ILE A 64 2.39 5.97 -2.72
C ILE A 64 2.59 7.35 -3.38
N LEU A 65 1.50 8.03 -3.77
CA LEU A 65 1.54 9.26 -4.58
C LEU A 65 1.72 10.53 -3.77
N ARG A 66 1.17 10.61 -2.55
CA ARG A 66 1.12 11.83 -1.71
C ARG A 66 0.28 12.96 -2.31
N ASP A 67 -0.59 12.63 -3.23
CA ASP A 67 -1.51 13.53 -3.89
C ASP A 67 -2.92 12.93 -3.82
N ASP A 68 -3.86 13.68 -3.23
CA ASP A 68 -5.22 13.18 -3.01
C ASP A 68 -6.00 13.07 -4.31
N ALA A 69 -5.84 14.03 -5.22
CA ALA A 69 -6.54 14.03 -6.50
C ALA A 69 -6.04 12.88 -7.39
N GLU A 70 -4.72 12.72 -7.50
CA GLU A 70 -4.14 11.57 -8.21
C GLU A 70 -4.50 10.23 -7.58
N ALA A 71 -4.59 10.15 -6.26
CA ALA A 71 -5.01 8.93 -5.56
C ALA A 71 -6.45 8.55 -5.88
N GLU A 72 -7.35 9.53 -6.00
CA GLU A 72 -8.73 9.31 -6.40
C GLU A 72 -8.83 8.81 -7.83
N ASP A 73 -8.10 9.41 -8.75
CA ASP A 73 -8.05 8.97 -10.16
C ASP A 73 -7.54 7.54 -10.28
N ILE A 74 -6.48 7.19 -9.57
CA ILE A 74 -5.93 5.82 -9.54
C ILE A 74 -6.92 4.82 -8.96
N ALA A 75 -7.60 5.17 -7.87
CA ALA A 75 -8.60 4.28 -7.27
C ALA A 75 -9.79 4.05 -8.23
N GLN A 76 -10.25 5.09 -8.92
CA GLN A 76 -11.28 4.98 -9.95
C GLN A 76 -10.82 4.10 -11.12
N GLU A 77 -9.63 4.33 -11.66
CA GLU A 77 -9.06 3.54 -12.76
C GLU A 77 -8.91 2.05 -12.38
N ALA A 78 -8.50 1.76 -11.14
CA ALA A 78 -8.40 0.38 -10.65
C ALA A 78 -9.79 -0.31 -10.64
N LEU A 79 -10.83 0.39 -10.20
CA LEU A 79 -12.20 -0.13 -10.19
C LEU A 79 -12.77 -0.28 -11.60
N VAL A 80 -12.47 0.64 -12.52
CA VAL A 80 -12.85 0.54 -13.94
C VAL A 80 -12.14 -0.66 -14.59
N ARG A 81 -10.85 -0.90 -14.28
CA ARG A 81 -10.13 -2.08 -14.77
C ARG A 81 -10.76 -3.37 -14.23
N LEU A 82 -11.13 -3.39 -12.95
CA LEU A 82 -11.85 -4.53 -12.39
C LEU A 82 -13.14 -4.81 -13.16
N TRP A 83 -13.97 -3.79 -13.36
CA TRP A 83 -15.24 -3.93 -14.08
C TRP A 83 -15.06 -4.45 -15.50
N ARG A 84 -14.11 -3.88 -16.24
CA ARG A 84 -13.83 -4.27 -17.64
C ARG A 84 -13.32 -5.69 -17.77
N ASN A 85 -12.54 -6.16 -16.79
CA ASN A 85 -11.90 -7.47 -16.82
C ASN A 85 -12.66 -8.54 -16.01
N ALA A 86 -13.81 -8.21 -15.41
CA ALA A 86 -14.51 -9.09 -14.48
C ALA A 86 -14.81 -10.49 -15.04
N ARG A 87 -15.07 -10.61 -16.34
CA ARG A 87 -15.39 -11.87 -17.01
C ARG A 87 -14.19 -12.80 -17.21
N SER A 88 -12.99 -12.23 -17.31
CA SER A 88 -11.75 -12.94 -17.54
C SER A 88 -10.80 -12.86 -16.35
N LEU A 89 -11.33 -12.45 -15.19
CA LEU A 89 -10.53 -12.22 -14.01
C LEU A 89 -10.12 -13.57 -13.39
N GLU A 90 -8.83 -13.85 -13.44
CA GLU A 90 -8.22 -14.96 -12.73
C GLU A 90 -7.57 -14.43 -11.44
N LEU A 91 -8.14 -14.83 -10.30
CA LEU A 91 -7.63 -14.45 -8.99
C LEU A 91 -6.74 -15.55 -8.43
N GLY A 92 -5.63 -15.15 -7.85
CA GLY A 92 -4.80 -16.04 -7.05
C GLY A 92 -5.47 -16.39 -5.71
N PRO A 93 -4.85 -17.23 -4.88
CA PRO A 93 -5.41 -17.76 -3.64
C PRO A 93 -5.80 -16.69 -2.61
N GLY A 94 -5.30 -15.47 -2.75
CA GLY A 94 -5.63 -14.33 -1.88
C GLY A 94 -6.89 -13.56 -2.26
N GLY A 95 -7.57 -13.91 -3.38
CA GLY A 95 -8.80 -13.28 -3.83
C GLY A 95 -8.65 -11.87 -4.42
N LEU A 96 -9.73 -11.10 -4.36
CA LEU A 96 -9.83 -9.79 -5.01
C LEU A 96 -8.96 -8.71 -4.37
N LYS A 97 -8.83 -8.72 -3.05
CA LYS A 97 -8.09 -7.68 -2.30
C LYS A 97 -6.61 -7.58 -2.69
N PRO A 98 -5.80 -8.66 -2.72
CA PRO A 98 -4.43 -8.61 -3.21
C PRO A 98 -4.32 -8.20 -4.68
N TRP A 99 -5.26 -8.65 -5.52
CA TRP A 99 -5.30 -8.26 -6.92
C TRP A 99 -5.49 -6.75 -7.09
N LEU A 100 -6.46 -6.17 -6.39
CA LEU A 100 -6.72 -4.73 -6.40
C LEU A 100 -5.52 -3.93 -5.90
N ARG A 101 -4.88 -4.36 -4.80
CA ARG A 101 -3.64 -3.73 -4.29
C ARG A 101 -2.54 -3.70 -5.34
N ARG A 102 -2.31 -4.83 -6.02
CA ARG A 102 -1.32 -4.91 -7.10
C ARG A 102 -1.66 -3.98 -8.27
N VAL A 103 -2.93 -3.89 -8.65
CA VAL A 103 -3.38 -2.97 -9.71
C VAL A 103 -3.11 -1.51 -9.31
N VAL A 104 -3.49 -1.10 -8.11
CA VAL A 104 -3.24 0.26 -7.60
C VAL A 104 -1.74 0.55 -7.53
N SER A 105 -0.94 -0.37 -6.98
CA SER A 105 0.51 -0.20 -6.89
C SER A 105 1.15 0.00 -8.26
N ASN A 106 0.78 -0.82 -9.24
CA ASN A 106 1.26 -0.68 -10.61
C ASN A 106 0.89 0.68 -11.21
N LEU A 107 -0.39 1.08 -11.09
CA LEU A 107 -0.86 2.37 -11.59
C LEU A 107 -0.12 3.54 -10.95
N CYS A 108 0.10 3.51 -9.65
CA CYS A 108 0.86 4.54 -8.94
C CYS A 108 2.32 4.61 -9.43
N ILE A 109 2.99 3.48 -9.58
CA ILE A 109 4.37 3.44 -10.05
C ILE A 109 4.47 3.94 -11.51
N ASP A 110 3.51 3.57 -12.35
CA ASP A 110 3.45 4.07 -13.74
C ASP A 110 3.23 5.59 -13.78
N ARG A 111 2.38 6.13 -12.88
CA ARG A 111 2.16 7.58 -12.75
C ARG A 111 3.44 8.31 -12.32
N ILE A 112 4.15 7.81 -11.30
CA ILE A 112 5.42 8.37 -10.84
C ILE A 112 6.46 8.34 -11.96
N ARG A 113 6.55 7.24 -12.72
CA ARG A 113 7.48 7.15 -13.85
C ARG A 113 7.14 8.13 -14.98
N ALA A 114 5.84 8.30 -15.26
CA ALA A 114 5.39 9.25 -16.28
C ALA A 114 5.70 10.69 -15.86
N SER A 115 5.42 11.07 -14.62
CA SER A 115 5.74 12.39 -14.07
C SER A 115 7.23 12.69 -14.16
N ARG A 116 8.10 11.74 -13.76
CA ARG A 116 9.55 11.92 -13.84
C ARG A 116 10.07 12.08 -15.27
N ARG A 117 9.45 11.47 -16.28
CA ARG A 117 9.84 11.67 -17.67
C ARG A 117 9.52 13.07 -18.17
N LEU A 118 8.48 13.69 -17.61
CA LEU A 118 8.10 15.07 -17.94
C LEU A 118 8.97 16.10 -17.21
N THR A 119 9.53 15.73 -16.04
CA THR A 119 10.36 16.60 -15.20
C THR A 119 11.87 16.38 -15.42
N VAL A 120 12.32 15.88 -16.57
CA VAL A 120 13.75 15.87 -16.93
C VAL A 120 14.20 17.30 -17.22
N THR A 121 14.14 18.13 -16.20
CA THR A 121 14.90 19.37 -16.00
C THR A 121 14.86 19.69 -14.51
N ASP A 122 16.03 19.70 -13.91
CA ASP A 122 16.36 20.10 -12.53
C ASP A 122 15.97 19.13 -11.38
N GLU A 123 17.04 18.61 -10.77
CA GLU A 123 17.04 18.06 -9.41
C GLU A 123 16.66 19.15 -8.41
N VAL A 124 15.42 19.19 -7.98
CA VAL A 124 15.02 19.94 -6.80
C VAL A 124 14.86 18.96 -5.64
N PRO A 125 15.61 19.09 -4.54
CA PRO A 125 15.32 18.39 -3.32
C PRO A 125 13.99 18.92 -2.78
N GLU A 126 12.94 18.13 -2.89
CA GLU A 126 11.61 18.47 -2.39
C GLU A 126 11.66 18.60 -0.86
N GLN A 127 11.67 19.82 -0.36
CA GLN A 127 11.49 20.11 1.05
C GLN A 127 10.04 19.89 1.41
N ILE A 128 9.81 18.92 2.28
CA ILE A 128 8.49 18.56 2.78
C ILE A 128 8.12 19.52 3.89
N GLU A 129 7.12 20.37 3.69
CA GLU A 129 6.46 21.07 4.78
C GLU A 129 5.60 20.09 5.60
N PRO A 130 5.78 19.99 6.93
CA PRO A 130 4.95 19.15 7.76
C PRO A 130 3.56 19.79 7.91
N ALA A 131 2.53 19.10 7.44
CA ALA A 131 1.16 19.47 7.73
C ALA A 131 0.89 19.38 9.23
N ARG A 132 0.68 20.54 9.87
CA ARG A 132 0.23 20.65 11.25
C ARG A 132 -1.25 20.40 11.32
N GLN A 133 -1.68 19.33 11.98
CA GLN A 133 -3.02 19.28 12.56
C GLN A 133 -3.04 18.58 13.92
N GLN A 134 -3.88 19.13 14.75
CA GLN A 134 -3.95 19.13 16.20
C GLN A 134 -4.53 17.84 16.80
N ARG A 135 -4.05 17.54 17.99
CA ARG A 135 -4.28 16.45 18.94
C ARG A 135 -5.72 15.97 19.07
N ALA A 136 -5.94 14.65 18.93
CA ALA A 136 -6.95 13.91 19.65
C ALA A 136 -6.67 12.40 19.63
N LEU A 137 -6.40 11.84 20.84
CA LEU A 137 -6.48 10.46 21.29
C LEU A 137 -5.41 9.45 20.79
N ASP A 138 -4.72 8.88 21.78
CA ASP A 138 -3.46 8.15 21.77
C ASP A 138 -3.19 7.14 20.61
N GLU A 139 -4.13 6.28 20.25
CA GLU A 139 -3.90 5.32 19.15
C GLU A 139 -3.97 5.95 17.75
N ARG A 140 -4.87 6.91 17.57
CA ARG A 140 -4.98 7.66 16.31
C ARG A 140 -3.79 8.61 16.13
N ASP A 141 -3.24 9.10 17.23
CA ASP A 141 -2.07 9.97 17.21
C ASP A 141 -0.82 9.18 16.83
N LEU A 142 -0.63 7.97 17.37
CA LEU A 142 0.46 7.09 16.97
C LEU A 142 0.39 6.71 15.48
N THR A 143 -0.78 6.33 14.99
CA THR A 143 -0.96 6.01 13.56
C THR A 143 -0.62 7.21 12.68
N ARG A 144 -1.06 8.40 13.04
CA ARG A 144 -0.73 9.64 12.31
C ARG A 144 0.77 9.95 12.34
N ARG A 145 1.44 9.75 13.47
CA ARG A 145 2.89 9.95 13.61
C ARG A 145 3.68 8.96 12.76
N VAL A 146 3.26 7.69 12.76
CA VAL A 146 3.87 6.67 11.90
C VAL A 146 3.66 7.02 10.42
N ASP A 147 2.44 7.38 10.03
CA ASP A 147 2.14 7.80 8.65
C ASP A 147 2.96 9.03 8.26
N ALA A 148 3.07 10.05 9.12
CA ALA A 148 3.89 11.23 8.89
C ALA A 148 5.40 10.87 8.76
N ALA A 149 5.90 9.98 9.62
CA ALA A 149 7.28 9.51 9.54
C ALA A 149 7.57 8.74 8.23
N VAL A 150 6.61 7.90 7.80
CA VAL A 150 6.70 7.21 6.50
C VAL A 150 6.70 8.20 5.35
N GLN A 151 5.83 9.22 5.40
CA GLN A 151 5.77 10.27 4.38
C GLN A 151 7.04 11.14 4.32
N ALA A 152 7.77 11.27 5.42
CA ALA A 152 9.04 12.00 5.50
C ALA A 152 10.24 11.22 4.92
N LEU A 153 10.09 9.93 4.63
CA LEU A 153 11.15 9.13 4.01
C LEU A 153 11.48 9.62 2.60
N PRO A 154 12.75 9.51 2.17
CA PRO A 154 13.11 9.66 0.76
C PRO A 154 12.25 8.76 -0.12
N GLU A 155 11.82 9.25 -1.27
CA GLU A 155 10.82 8.60 -2.13
C GLU A 155 11.09 7.11 -2.37
N ARG A 156 12.31 6.73 -2.77
CA ARG A 156 12.63 5.32 -3.04
C ARG A 156 12.53 4.43 -1.80
N GLN A 157 12.87 4.95 -0.62
CA GLN A 157 12.73 4.22 0.65
C GLN A 157 11.26 4.07 1.03
N ARG A 158 10.47 5.14 0.87
CA ARG A 158 9.05 5.16 1.13
C ARG A 158 8.31 4.19 0.21
N LEU A 159 8.60 4.21 -1.10
CA LEU A 159 8.01 3.29 -2.08
C LEU A 159 8.32 1.83 -1.73
N ALA A 160 9.59 1.48 -1.50
CA ALA A 160 9.96 0.12 -1.13
C ALA A 160 9.24 -0.33 0.15
N LEU A 161 9.20 0.53 1.19
CA LEU A 161 8.53 0.24 2.45
C LEU A 161 7.02 0.05 2.26
N THR A 162 6.37 0.94 1.52
CA THR A 162 4.92 0.89 1.28
C THR A 162 4.54 -0.37 0.51
N LEU A 163 5.23 -0.66 -0.58
CA LEU A 163 4.97 -1.85 -1.40
C LEU A 163 5.17 -3.14 -0.60
N PHE A 164 6.24 -3.22 0.19
CA PHE A 164 6.57 -4.42 0.95
C PHE A 164 5.66 -4.60 2.18
N HIS A 165 5.54 -3.59 3.05
CA HIS A 165 4.84 -3.73 4.33
C HIS A 165 3.33 -3.46 4.26
N TYR A 166 2.90 -2.49 3.46
CA TYR A 166 1.47 -2.14 3.40
C TYR A 166 0.74 -2.87 2.27
N GLU A 167 1.39 -3.07 1.13
CA GLU A 167 0.77 -3.78 0.01
C GLU A 167 1.03 -5.30 0.02
N GLY A 168 1.96 -5.76 0.87
CA GLY A 168 2.23 -7.18 1.08
C GLY A 168 2.94 -7.85 -0.09
N LEU A 169 3.69 -7.08 -0.88
CA LEU A 169 4.47 -7.60 -2.00
C LEU A 169 5.78 -8.20 -1.49
N SER A 170 6.24 -9.27 -2.13
CA SER A 170 7.57 -9.82 -1.89
C SER A 170 8.67 -8.87 -2.36
N GLN A 171 9.91 -9.06 -1.89
CA GLN A 171 11.06 -8.24 -2.33
C GLN A 171 11.27 -8.35 -3.84
N ILE A 172 11.11 -9.55 -4.41
CA ILE A 172 11.21 -9.79 -5.85
C ILE A 172 10.17 -8.97 -6.62
N GLU A 173 8.92 -8.92 -6.14
CA GLU A 173 7.87 -8.14 -6.78
C GLU A 173 8.13 -6.64 -6.67
N VAL A 174 8.59 -6.17 -5.50
CA VAL A 174 9.00 -4.77 -5.29
C VAL A 174 10.16 -4.41 -6.22
N GLY A 175 11.19 -5.27 -6.32
CA GLY A 175 12.32 -5.09 -7.21
C GLY A 175 11.88 -4.96 -8.67
N SER A 176 11.02 -5.87 -9.13
CA SER A 176 10.44 -5.84 -10.47
C SER A 176 9.65 -4.56 -10.74
N MET A 177 8.80 -4.14 -9.77
CA MET A 177 8.03 -2.90 -9.88
C MET A 177 8.89 -1.64 -9.90
N LEU A 178 9.96 -1.59 -9.11
CA LEU A 178 10.84 -0.43 -9.02
C LEU A 178 11.98 -0.44 -10.06
N GLY A 179 12.16 -1.55 -10.77
CA GLY A 179 13.24 -1.74 -11.75
C GLY A 179 14.62 -1.79 -11.10
N ILE A 180 14.75 -2.48 -9.96
CA ILE A 180 15.98 -2.64 -9.16
C ILE A 180 16.15 -4.09 -8.72
N SER A 181 17.37 -4.46 -8.29
CA SER A 181 17.63 -5.82 -7.77
C SER A 181 17.05 -6.02 -6.36
N ASP A 182 16.94 -7.28 -5.95
CA ASP A 182 16.41 -7.66 -4.63
C ASP A 182 17.31 -7.13 -3.50
N GLU A 183 18.63 -7.13 -3.68
CA GLU A 183 19.59 -6.58 -2.72
C GLU A 183 19.43 -5.06 -2.58
N ALA A 184 19.08 -4.39 -3.69
CA ALA A 184 18.79 -2.95 -3.64
C ALA A 184 17.49 -2.67 -2.87
N VAL A 185 16.46 -3.53 -3.03
CA VAL A 185 15.22 -3.46 -2.23
C VAL A 185 15.53 -3.65 -0.75
N GLU A 186 16.30 -4.70 -0.38
CA GLU A 186 16.71 -4.95 0.99
C GLU A 186 17.44 -3.75 1.60
N SER A 187 18.38 -3.17 0.85
CA SER A 187 19.10 -1.95 1.26
C SER A 187 18.16 -0.76 1.51
N LEU A 188 17.16 -0.53 0.63
CA LEU A 188 16.16 0.52 0.80
C LEU A 188 15.32 0.27 2.05
N LEU A 189 14.84 -0.95 2.27
CA LEU A 189 14.06 -1.33 3.44
C LEU A 189 14.86 -1.16 4.74
N ALA A 190 16.14 -1.55 4.75
CA ALA A 190 17.01 -1.37 5.90
C ALA A 190 17.23 0.10 6.24
N ARG A 191 17.41 0.97 5.23
CA ARG A 191 17.54 2.43 5.42
C ARG A 191 16.23 3.04 5.92
N ALA A 192 15.09 2.66 5.33
CA ALA A 192 13.77 3.13 5.74
C ALA A 192 13.49 2.78 7.21
N ARG A 193 13.74 1.52 7.63
CA ARG A 193 13.56 1.10 9.03
C ARG A 193 14.44 1.88 10.00
N ARG A 194 15.70 2.14 9.62
CA ARG A 194 16.61 2.96 10.47
C ARG A 194 16.14 4.38 10.62
N ALA A 195 15.67 5.01 9.52
CA ALA A 195 15.14 6.36 9.54
C ALA A 195 13.87 6.44 10.40
N LEU A 196 12.92 5.50 10.23
CA LEU A 196 11.71 5.44 11.06
C LEU A 196 12.04 5.25 12.54
N LYS A 197 12.96 4.33 12.87
CA LYS A 197 13.40 4.12 14.25
C LYS A 197 13.99 5.39 14.86
N ALA A 198 14.77 6.15 14.11
CA ALA A 198 15.35 7.41 14.57
C ALA A 198 14.26 8.48 14.81
N THR A 199 13.29 8.60 13.89
CA THR A 199 12.21 9.60 13.98
C THR A 199 11.25 9.27 15.12
N LEU A 200 10.90 7.99 15.31
CA LEU A 200 9.89 7.54 16.29
C LEU A 200 10.50 7.17 17.65
N LYS A 201 11.81 7.33 17.85
CA LYS A 201 12.50 6.90 19.08
C LYS A 201 11.92 7.54 20.35
N ASN A 202 11.53 8.80 20.30
CA ASN A 202 10.97 9.50 21.44
C ASN A 202 9.52 9.08 21.74
N ASP A 203 8.78 8.70 20.69
CA ASP A 203 7.40 8.25 20.81
C ASP A 203 7.33 6.82 21.35
N TRP A 204 8.32 5.99 21.00
CA TRP A 204 8.43 4.59 21.45
C TRP A 204 8.76 4.48 22.94
N GLN A 205 9.53 5.40 23.47
CA GLN A 205 9.86 5.43 24.92
C GLN A 205 8.64 5.74 25.79
N GLY A 206 7.66 6.49 25.29
CA GLY A 206 6.40 6.75 25.99
C GLY A 206 5.36 5.62 25.94
N LEU A 207 5.56 4.63 25.08
CA LEU A 207 4.66 3.49 24.88
C LEU A 207 5.12 2.20 25.61
N LEU A 208 6.39 2.13 26.03
CA LEU A 208 6.83 1.04 26.88
C LEU A 208 6.27 1.27 28.29
N PRO A 209 5.56 0.28 28.88
CA PRO A 209 5.20 0.38 30.28
C PRO A 209 6.49 0.59 31.08
N ASP A 210 6.46 1.58 31.94
CA ASP A 210 7.54 1.90 32.86
C ASP A 210 7.81 0.61 33.67
N ASN A 211 8.85 -0.12 33.27
CA ASN A 211 9.33 -1.24 34.06
C ASN A 211 9.95 -0.64 35.31
N GLY A 212 9.04 -0.32 36.24
CA GLY A 212 9.35 0.24 37.52
C GLY A 212 10.58 -0.44 38.12
N SER A 213 11.61 0.33 38.33
CA SER A 213 12.74 0.02 39.16
C SER A 213 12.19 -0.31 40.54
N THR A 214 12.00 -1.60 40.81
CA THR A 214 11.82 -2.07 42.20
C THR A 214 13.23 -2.13 42.79
N THR A 215 13.50 -1.16 43.63
CA THR A 215 14.60 -1.19 44.59
C THR A 215 14.29 -2.17 45.71
#